data_2d3b520c8522ce08142d01ef79b5b6a0
#
_entry.id   2d3b520c8522ce08142d01ef79b5b6a0
#
_cell.length_a   1.000
_cell.length_b   1.000
_cell.length_c   1.000
_cell.angle_alpha   90.00
_cell.angle_beta   90.00
_cell.angle_gamma   90.00
#
_symmetry.space_group_name_H-M   'P 1'
#
loop_
_entity.id
_entity.type
_entity.pdbx_description
1 polymer ?
#
loop_
_entity_poly.entity_id
_entity_poly.type
_entity_poly.pdbx_seq_one_letter_code
_entity_poly.pdbx_strand_id
1 'polypeptide(L)'
;RSALQNDGFVTKVADYISKKVADKLNGMFKTDRENYEKYWDDISPFIKFGCLKDEKFGEKVKDSMLFKNLDHKYLTLEDCIKANGGETAEETKAEETTDSEETKETPKTNIFYVTNEQQQSQYINMFKEQGQDAVILAHNIDSAFITYLEQKHDNVKFQRIDADVHESLKAEVAEEEKETFQKNADSLTEIFRKVLNNEKLDVKVEKLKDENIASMAVLSEESRRMEEMMKMYGMGGMDTGMFGGQASLILNADHPLVQYVVENKEGENVELICKQLYDLALLAHKPLSPQEMTAFVQRSNQIMMLLTK
;
A
#
# COMPACT_ATOMS: atom_id res chain seq x y z
N ARG A 1 12.71 -28.18 25.50
CA ARG A 1 12.15 -27.68 24.22
C ARG A 1 13.21 -27.55 23.13
N SER A 2 14.36 -26.92 23.42
CA SER A 2 15.46 -26.72 22.46
C SER A 2 16.14 -28.03 22.03
N ALA A 3 16.24 -29.04 22.91
CA ALA A 3 16.83 -30.34 22.58
C ALA A 3 16.01 -31.12 21.53
N LEU A 4 14.68 -31.01 21.58
CA LEU A 4 13.80 -31.66 20.58
C LEU A 4 13.83 -30.97 19.21
N GLN A 5 14.12 -29.67 19.15
CA GLN A 5 14.21 -28.92 17.90
C GLN A 5 15.44 -29.31 17.04
N ASN A 6 16.50 -29.79 17.69
CA ASN A 6 17.75 -30.21 17.03
C ASN A 6 17.86 -31.74 16.87
N ASP A 7 16.83 -32.50 17.23
CA ASP A 7 16.81 -33.95 17.06
C ASP A 7 16.63 -34.32 15.57
N GLY A 8 17.56 -35.08 15.03
CA GLY A 8 17.56 -35.46 13.61
C GLY A 8 16.34 -36.31 13.21
N PHE A 9 15.69 -36.99 14.16
CA PHE A 9 14.46 -37.74 13.90
C PHE A 9 13.28 -36.78 13.77
N VAL A 10 13.18 -35.79 14.66
CA VAL A 10 12.13 -34.74 14.61
C VAL A 10 12.22 -33.94 13.32
N THR A 11 13.43 -33.57 12.88
CA THR A 11 13.66 -32.88 11.60
C THR A 11 13.18 -33.73 10.41
N LYS A 12 13.50 -35.02 10.37
CA LYS A 12 13.03 -35.91 9.28
C LYS A 12 11.50 -36.06 9.25
N VAL A 13 10.87 -36.16 10.42
CA VAL A 13 9.39 -36.21 10.52
C VAL A 13 8.78 -34.88 10.05
N ALA A 14 9.35 -33.75 10.44
CA ALA A 14 8.90 -32.42 10.00
C ALA A 14 9.00 -32.28 8.47
N ASP A 15 10.15 -32.66 7.87
CA ASP A 15 10.36 -32.63 6.42
C ASP A 15 9.34 -33.53 5.68
N TYR A 16 9.07 -34.74 6.23
CA TYR A 16 8.08 -35.61 5.64
C TYR A 16 6.66 -35.02 5.68
N ILE A 17 6.27 -34.46 6.82
CA ILE A 17 4.97 -33.80 6.99
C ILE A 17 4.86 -32.60 6.04
N SER A 18 5.85 -31.71 6.01
CA SER A 18 5.89 -30.52 5.12
C SER A 18 5.72 -30.94 3.65
N LYS A 19 6.42 -32.02 3.24
CA LYS A 19 6.26 -32.57 1.89
C LYS A 19 4.83 -33.02 1.63
N LYS A 20 4.22 -33.79 2.56
CA LYS A 20 2.85 -34.30 2.39
C LYS A 20 1.83 -33.19 2.37
N VAL A 21 2.02 -32.14 3.17
CA VAL A 21 1.17 -30.95 3.16
C VAL A 21 1.27 -30.25 1.81
N ALA A 22 2.48 -29.98 1.31
CA ALA A 22 2.68 -29.36 -0.01
C ALA A 22 2.04 -30.19 -1.13
N ASP A 23 2.24 -31.53 -1.14
CA ASP A 23 1.63 -32.41 -2.13
C ASP A 23 0.08 -32.35 -2.08
N LYS A 24 -0.50 -32.28 -0.88
CA LYS A 24 -1.95 -32.16 -0.69
C LYS A 24 -2.49 -30.80 -1.17
N LEU A 25 -1.81 -29.70 -0.82
CA LEU A 25 -2.17 -28.35 -1.26
C LEU A 25 -2.16 -28.24 -2.79
N ASN A 26 -1.07 -28.66 -3.42
CA ASN A 26 -0.95 -28.67 -4.88
C ASN A 26 -1.99 -29.60 -5.55
N GLY A 27 -2.29 -30.73 -4.92
CA GLY A 27 -3.35 -31.62 -5.39
C GLY A 27 -4.71 -30.92 -5.37
N MET A 28 -5.11 -30.31 -4.26
CA MET A 28 -6.37 -29.58 -4.14
C MET A 28 -6.43 -28.39 -5.12
N PHE A 29 -5.35 -27.62 -5.22
CA PHE A 29 -5.25 -26.52 -6.16
C PHE A 29 -5.54 -26.92 -7.61
N LYS A 30 -5.05 -28.12 -8.02
CA LYS A 30 -5.20 -28.63 -9.41
C LYS A 30 -6.53 -29.33 -9.67
N THR A 31 -7.07 -30.04 -8.67
CA THR A 31 -8.22 -30.95 -8.90
C THR A 31 -9.50 -30.51 -8.22
N ASP A 32 -9.42 -29.58 -7.26
CA ASP A 32 -10.55 -29.12 -6.44
C ASP A 32 -10.37 -27.65 -6.05
N ARG A 33 -10.24 -26.80 -7.08
CA ARG A 33 -9.92 -25.38 -6.97
C ARG A 33 -10.94 -24.63 -6.10
N GLU A 34 -12.22 -24.94 -6.26
CA GLU A 34 -13.31 -24.27 -5.52
C GLU A 34 -13.17 -24.47 -4.00
N ASN A 35 -12.94 -25.73 -3.55
CA ASN A 35 -12.73 -25.99 -2.13
C ASN A 35 -11.39 -25.41 -1.64
N TYR A 36 -10.35 -25.39 -2.49
CA TYR A 36 -9.07 -24.79 -2.15
C TYR A 36 -9.22 -23.29 -1.86
N GLU A 37 -9.92 -22.55 -2.70
CA GLU A 37 -10.21 -21.13 -2.54
C GLU A 37 -11.09 -20.87 -1.31
N LYS A 38 -12.09 -21.69 -1.07
CA LYS A 38 -12.98 -21.57 0.09
C LYS A 38 -12.26 -21.60 1.44
N TYR A 39 -11.18 -22.39 1.54
CA TYR A 39 -10.41 -22.50 2.78
C TYR A 39 -9.14 -21.64 2.77
N TRP A 40 -8.84 -20.96 1.67
CA TRP A 40 -7.58 -20.24 1.50
C TRP A 40 -7.37 -19.17 2.57
N ASP A 41 -8.35 -18.37 2.88
CA ASP A 41 -8.23 -17.28 3.86
C ASP A 41 -7.88 -17.85 5.26
N ASP A 42 -8.39 -19.01 5.62
CA ASP A 42 -8.12 -19.66 6.90
C ASP A 42 -6.73 -20.29 6.98
N ILE A 43 -6.25 -20.88 5.88
CA ILE A 43 -5.00 -21.65 5.85
C ILE A 43 -3.79 -20.83 5.39
N SER A 44 -4.01 -19.76 4.64
CA SER A 44 -2.94 -18.96 4.02
C SER A 44 -1.90 -18.41 5.01
N PRO A 45 -2.25 -17.95 6.24
CA PRO A 45 -1.23 -17.48 7.19
C PRO A 45 -0.25 -18.59 7.60
N PHE A 46 -0.73 -19.82 7.73
CA PHE A 46 0.13 -20.97 8.09
C PHE A 46 1.02 -21.39 6.92
N ILE A 47 0.49 -21.34 5.69
CA ILE A 47 1.27 -21.66 4.47
C ILE A 47 2.36 -20.61 4.27
N LYS A 48 2.02 -19.32 4.37
CA LYS A 48 2.97 -18.20 4.30
C LYS A 48 4.08 -18.34 5.36
N PHE A 49 3.69 -18.66 6.61
CA PHE A 49 4.66 -18.93 7.66
C PHE A 49 5.57 -20.12 7.32
N GLY A 50 5.03 -21.20 6.75
CA GLY A 50 5.79 -22.35 6.26
C GLY A 50 6.83 -21.95 5.22
N CYS A 51 6.46 -21.12 4.24
CA CYS A 51 7.37 -20.61 3.21
C CYS A 51 8.54 -19.81 3.81
N LEU A 52 8.25 -18.98 4.83
CA LEU A 52 9.26 -18.16 5.52
C LEU A 52 10.22 -19.02 6.38
N LYS A 53 9.80 -20.20 6.82
CA LYS A 53 10.61 -21.10 7.68
C LYS A 53 11.33 -22.19 6.92
N ASP A 54 10.78 -22.64 5.81
CA ASP A 54 11.30 -23.77 5.01
C ASP A 54 11.25 -23.41 3.53
N GLU A 55 12.41 -23.06 2.99
CA GLU A 55 12.57 -22.70 1.58
C GLU A 55 12.12 -23.84 0.64
N LYS A 56 12.38 -25.09 1.01
CA LYS A 56 11.96 -26.27 0.21
C LYS A 56 10.43 -26.42 0.18
N PHE A 57 9.77 -26.06 1.27
CA PHE A 57 8.31 -26.00 1.31
C PHE A 57 7.81 -24.87 0.41
N GLY A 58 8.40 -23.67 0.52
CA GLY A 58 8.04 -22.52 -0.30
C GLY A 58 8.13 -22.81 -1.80
N GLU A 59 9.25 -23.41 -2.26
CA GLU A 59 9.43 -23.81 -3.67
C GLU A 59 8.38 -24.82 -4.16
N LYS A 60 7.88 -25.68 -3.28
CA LYS A 60 6.87 -26.68 -3.66
C LYS A 60 5.47 -26.10 -3.78
N VAL A 61 5.13 -25.08 -3.01
CA VAL A 61 3.78 -24.52 -2.98
C VAL A 61 3.64 -23.21 -3.76
N LYS A 62 4.73 -22.70 -4.35
CA LYS A 62 4.77 -21.39 -5.02
C LYS A 62 3.66 -21.22 -6.06
N ASP A 63 3.41 -22.22 -6.90
CA ASP A 63 2.42 -22.17 -7.97
C ASP A 63 0.97 -22.30 -7.46
N SER A 64 0.78 -22.74 -6.22
CA SER A 64 -0.52 -22.86 -5.56
C SER A 64 -0.81 -21.73 -4.55
N MET A 65 0.10 -20.76 -4.42
CA MET A 65 -0.14 -19.56 -3.61
C MET A 65 -1.19 -18.66 -4.26
N LEU A 66 -2.16 -18.21 -3.47
CA LEU A 66 -3.23 -17.37 -3.94
C LEU A 66 -3.22 -16.00 -3.27
N PHE A 67 -3.69 -15.04 -4.04
CA PHE A 67 -3.90 -13.66 -3.63
C PHE A 67 -5.34 -13.29 -3.94
N LYS A 68 -6.05 -12.78 -2.96
CA LYS A 68 -7.43 -12.30 -3.12
C LYS A 68 -7.40 -10.88 -3.64
N ASN A 69 -8.03 -10.61 -4.77
CA ASN A 69 -8.08 -9.28 -5.36
C ASN A 69 -9.24 -8.42 -4.82
N LEU A 70 -9.37 -7.18 -5.30
CA LEU A 70 -10.42 -6.23 -4.88
C LEU A 70 -11.84 -6.69 -5.24
N ASP A 71 -11.99 -7.62 -6.19
CA ASP A 71 -13.27 -8.28 -6.53
C ASP A 71 -13.49 -9.57 -5.73
N HIS A 72 -12.65 -9.84 -4.74
CA HIS A 72 -12.64 -11.06 -3.93
C HIS A 72 -12.44 -12.35 -4.73
N LYS A 73 -11.79 -12.27 -5.89
CA LYS A 73 -11.35 -13.42 -6.70
C LYS A 73 -9.93 -13.82 -6.28
N TYR A 74 -9.61 -15.11 -6.40
CA TYR A 74 -8.31 -15.63 -6.06
C TYR A 74 -7.43 -15.78 -7.30
N LEU A 75 -6.29 -15.11 -7.30
CA LEU A 75 -5.29 -15.06 -8.36
C LEU A 75 -4.00 -15.74 -7.91
N THR A 76 -3.27 -16.35 -8.84
CA THR A 76 -1.86 -16.75 -8.61
C THR A 76 -0.94 -15.54 -8.67
N LEU A 77 0.32 -15.68 -8.27
CA LEU A 77 1.30 -14.61 -8.42
C LEU A 77 1.47 -14.22 -9.91
N GLU A 78 1.48 -15.19 -10.80
CA GLU A 78 1.58 -14.95 -12.24
C GLU A 78 0.37 -14.19 -12.78
N ASP A 79 -0.85 -14.52 -12.31
CA ASP A 79 -2.05 -13.78 -12.68
C ASP A 79 -1.98 -12.32 -12.19
N CYS A 80 -1.44 -12.09 -10.98
CA CYS A 80 -1.22 -10.74 -10.45
C CYS A 80 -0.21 -9.96 -11.29
N ILE A 81 0.88 -10.59 -11.72
CA ILE A 81 1.90 -9.97 -12.60
C ILE A 81 1.25 -9.56 -13.92
N LYS A 82 0.52 -10.47 -14.57
CA LYS A 82 -0.18 -10.20 -15.86
C LYS A 82 -1.22 -9.10 -15.71
N ALA A 83 -2.01 -9.12 -14.64
CA ALA A 83 -3.03 -8.09 -14.38
C ALA A 83 -2.43 -6.68 -14.21
N ASN A 84 -1.17 -6.59 -13.78
CA ASN A 84 -0.43 -5.33 -13.63
C ASN A 84 0.51 -5.02 -14.82
N GLY A 85 0.31 -5.66 -15.97
CA GLY A 85 1.04 -5.39 -17.21
C GLY A 85 2.49 -5.89 -17.23
N GLY A 86 2.84 -6.80 -16.32
CA GLY A 86 4.16 -7.41 -16.26
C GLY A 86 4.26 -8.69 -17.07
N GLU A 87 5.50 -9.03 -17.45
CA GLU A 87 5.83 -10.29 -18.12
C GLU A 87 6.15 -11.38 -17.10
N THR A 88 5.72 -12.60 -17.39
CA THR A 88 6.02 -13.75 -16.54
C THR A 88 7.43 -14.28 -16.81
N ALA A 89 8.00 -15.03 -15.85
CA ALA A 89 9.34 -15.61 -15.99
C ALA A 89 9.49 -16.58 -17.19
N GLU A 90 8.39 -17.08 -17.74
CA GLU A 90 8.40 -17.92 -18.96
C GLU A 90 8.50 -17.06 -20.23
N GLU A 91 7.88 -15.88 -20.24
CA GLU A 91 7.91 -14.93 -21.36
C GLU A 91 9.29 -14.27 -21.49
N THR A 92 9.90 -13.88 -20.36
CA THR A 92 11.26 -13.29 -20.31
C THR A 92 12.35 -14.25 -20.82
N LYS A 93 12.21 -15.55 -20.59
CA LYS A 93 13.15 -16.55 -21.12
C LYS A 93 13.05 -16.79 -22.62
N ALA A 94 11.94 -16.43 -23.24
CA ALA A 94 11.74 -16.60 -24.67
C ALA A 94 12.43 -15.45 -25.48
N GLU A 95 12.65 -14.29 -24.87
CA GLU A 95 13.28 -13.13 -25.52
C GLU A 95 14.82 -13.07 -25.36
N GLU A 96 15.40 -13.76 -24.37
CA GLU A 96 16.85 -13.80 -24.12
C GLU A 96 17.69 -14.56 -25.15
N THR A 97 17.14 -14.98 -26.28
CA THR A 97 17.90 -15.68 -27.34
C THR A 97 18.52 -14.74 -28.40
N THR A 98 18.56 -13.45 -28.20
CA THR A 98 19.29 -12.51 -29.07
C THR A 98 20.22 -11.60 -28.27
N ASP A 99 21.50 -11.98 -28.29
CA ASP A 99 22.74 -11.24 -28.11
C ASP A 99 22.65 -9.73 -27.77
N SER A 100 22.90 -9.38 -26.48
CA SER A 100 23.75 -8.23 -26.10
C SER A 100 23.92 -8.16 -24.58
N GLU A 101 25.17 -8.22 -24.12
CA GLU A 101 25.62 -7.95 -22.76
C GLU A 101 25.44 -6.45 -22.42
N GLU A 102 24.25 -6.06 -22.03
CA GLU A 102 24.02 -4.88 -21.21
C GLU A 102 23.08 -5.33 -20.08
N THR A 103 23.54 -5.19 -18.84
CA THR A 103 22.74 -5.35 -17.63
C THR A 103 21.59 -4.33 -17.62
N LYS A 104 20.54 -4.61 -18.39
CA LYS A 104 19.26 -3.90 -18.26
C LYS A 104 18.59 -4.43 -16.99
N GLU A 105 18.43 -3.57 -15.99
CA GLU A 105 17.51 -3.85 -14.89
C GLU A 105 16.15 -4.17 -15.50
N THR A 106 15.69 -5.41 -15.32
CA THR A 106 14.36 -5.81 -15.78
C THR A 106 13.31 -4.91 -15.10
N PRO A 107 12.39 -4.30 -15.84
CA PRO A 107 11.39 -3.43 -15.24
C PRO A 107 10.56 -4.23 -14.23
N LYS A 108 10.54 -3.76 -12.97
CA LYS A 108 9.78 -4.42 -11.90
C LYS A 108 8.30 -4.13 -12.04
N THR A 109 7.50 -5.19 -12.02
CA THR A 109 6.04 -5.07 -11.99
C THR A 109 5.57 -4.73 -10.58
N ASN A 110 4.88 -3.62 -10.42
CA ASN A 110 4.28 -3.26 -9.14
C ASN A 110 2.96 -4.03 -8.94
N ILE A 111 2.89 -4.84 -7.89
CA ILE A 111 1.65 -5.46 -7.42
C ILE A 111 1.15 -4.62 -6.25
N PHE A 112 0.00 -3.98 -6.43
CA PHE A 112 -0.60 -3.16 -5.39
C PHE A 112 -1.33 -4.01 -4.37
N TYR A 113 -1.36 -3.55 -3.10
CA TYR A 113 -2.05 -4.28 -2.05
C TYR A 113 -2.76 -3.39 -1.03
N VAL A 114 -3.76 -3.97 -0.38
CA VAL A 114 -4.63 -3.39 0.65
C VAL A 114 -4.46 -4.18 1.93
N THR A 115 -4.38 -3.51 3.06
CA THR A 115 -4.33 -4.14 4.39
C THR A 115 -5.64 -4.02 5.16
N ASN A 116 -6.44 -3.00 4.86
CA ASN A 116 -7.74 -2.76 5.47
C ASN A 116 -8.68 -2.10 4.47
N GLU A 117 -9.64 -2.87 3.95
CA GLU A 117 -10.56 -2.41 2.90
C GLU A 117 -11.44 -1.22 3.36
N GLN A 118 -11.86 -1.19 4.62
CA GLN A 118 -12.70 -0.11 5.13
C GLN A 118 -11.92 1.21 5.25
N GLN A 119 -10.74 1.15 5.83
CA GLN A 119 -9.90 2.32 6.03
C GLN A 119 -9.35 2.86 4.71
N GLN A 120 -9.00 1.96 3.78
CA GLN A 120 -8.41 2.31 2.49
C GLN A 120 -9.46 2.44 1.36
N SER A 121 -10.75 2.52 1.71
CA SER A 121 -11.86 2.54 0.74
C SER A 121 -11.74 3.65 -0.32
N GLN A 122 -11.23 4.82 0.04
CA GLN A 122 -11.01 5.94 -0.88
C GLN A 122 -10.00 5.54 -1.97
N TYR A 123 -8.87 4.94 -1.59
CA TYR A 123 -7.84 4.48 -2.53
C TYR A 123 -8.34 3.31 -3.38
N ILE A 124 -9.10 2.39 -2.80
CA ILE A 124 -9.72 1.27 -3.52
C ILE A 124 -10.65 1.79 -4.63
N ASN A 125 -11.49 2.79 -4.33
CA ASN A 125 -12.38 3.38 -5.32
C ASN A 125 -11.60 4.02 -6.47
N MET A 126 -10.56 4.81 -6.17
CA MET A 126 -9.69 5.40 -7.18
C MET A 126 -9.05 4.33 -8.09
N PHE A 127 -8.56 3.24 -7.52
CA PHE A 127 -7.97 2.13 -8.29
C PHE A 127 -9.00 1.49 -9.21
N LYS A 128 -10.19 1.18 -8.69
CA LYS A 128 -11.29 0.59 -9.48
C LYS A 128 -11.75 1.49 -10.61
N GLU A 129 -11.88 2.80 -10.39
CA GLU A 129 -12.27 3.77 -11.41
C GLU A 129 -11.24 3.87 -12.55
N GLN A 130 -9.97 3.64 -12.26
CA GLN A 130 -8.90 3.60 -13.25
C GLN A 130 -8.66 2.20 -13.85
N GLY A 131 -9.51 1.21 -13.52
CA GLY A 131 -9.33 -0.17 -13.96
C GLY A 131 -8.08 -0.85 -13.40
N GLN A 132 -7.53 -0.34 -12.29
CA GLN A 132 -6.41 -0.93 -11.58
C GLN A 132 -6.90 -1.93 -10.55
N ASP A 133 -6.11 -2.96 -10.27
CA ASP A 133 -6.43 -3.97 -9.26
C ASP A 133 -5.37 -3.98 -8.14
N ALA A 134 -5.74 -4.51 -6.98
CA ALA A 134 -4.85 -4.71 -5.86
C ALA A 134 -5.21 -6.01 -5.13
N VAL A 135 -4.27 -6.57 -4.38
CA VAL A 135 -4.49 -7.79 -3.59
C VAL A 135 -4.71 -7.45 -2.11
N ILE A 136 -5.59 -8.20 -1.44
CA ILE A 136 -5.93 -8.00 -0.04
C ILE A 136 -4.95 -8.80 0.82
N LEU A 137 -4.16 -8.13 1.64
CA LEU A 137 -3.13 -8.67 2.52
C LEU A 137 -3.41 -8.22 3.96
N ALA A 138 -4.40 -8.84 4.62
CA ALA A 138 -4.93 -8.41 5.91
C ALA A 138 -4.21 -9.02 7.14
N HIS A 139 -3.28 -9.93 6.95
CA HIS A 139 -2.61 -10.64 8.04
C HIS A 139 -1.23 -10.05 8.35
N ASN A 140 -0.84 -10.02 9.62
CA ASN A 140 0.48 -9.52 10.04
C ASN A 140 1.67 -10.25 9.40
N ILE A 141 1.47 -11.50 8.97
CA ILE A 141 2.51 -12.29 8.28
C ILE A 141 2.78 -11.79 6.86
N ASP A 142 1.83 -11.06 6.26
CA ASP A 142 1.87 -10.68 4.86
C ASP A 142 3.04 -9.76 4.53
N SER A 143 3.39 -8.81 5.40
CA SER A 143 4.57 -7.95 5.23
C SER A 143 5.87 -8.74 5.07
N ALA A 144 6.10 -9.73 5.93
CA ALA A 144 7.28 -10.60 5.83
C ALA A 144 7.21 -11.48 4.57
N PHE A 145 6.01 -11.93 4.21
CA PHE A 145 5.80 -12.80 3.06
C PHE A 145 6.02 -12.07 1.73
N ILE A 146 5.52 -10.84 1.56
CA ILE A 146 5.77 -10.07 0.33
C ILE A 146 7.25 -9.72 0.19
N THR A 147 7.95 -9.41 1.28
CA THR A 147 9.42 -9.22 1.26
C THR A 147 10.15 -10.49 0.81
N TYR A 148 9.72 -11.66 1.27
CA TYR A 148 10.24 -12.95 0.81
C TYR A 148 9.99 -13.16 -0.70
N LEU A 149 8.80 -12.82 -1.20
CA LEU A 149 8.48 -12.94 -2.62
C LEU A 149 9.33 -12.00 -3.49
N GLU A 150 9.54 -10.75 -3.06
CA GLU A 150 10.40 -9.78 -3.74
C GLU A 150 11.87 -10.23 -3.82
N GLN A 151 12.34 -10.99 -2.82
CA GLN A 151 13.68 -11.59 -2.83
C GLN A 151 13.79 -12.79 -3.77
N LYS A 152 12.68 -13.48 -4.02
CA LYS A 152 12.64 -14.67 -4.91
C LYS A 152 12.30 -14.32 -6.36
N HIS A 153 11.69 -13.17 -6.59
CA HIS A 153 11.23 -12.71 -7.89
C HIS A 153 11.73 -11.28 -8.15
N ASP A 154 12.86 -11.16 -8.83
CA ASP A 154 13.53 -9.87 -9.10
C ASP A 154 12.66 -8.91 -9.91
N ASN A 155 11.69 -9.44 -10.67
CA ASN A 155 10.77 -8.68 -11.51
C ASN A 155 9.49 -8.22 -10.80
N VAL A 156 9.34 -8.44 -9.49
CA VAL A 156 8.13 -8.11 -8.72
C VAL A 156 8.46 -7.14 -7.59
N LYS A 157 7.58 -6.17 -7.37
CA LYS A 157 7.58 -5.29 -6.21
C LYS A 157 6.15 -5.15 -5.67
N PHE A 158 6.00 -5.26 -4.36
CA PHE A 158 4.72 -5.00 -3.71
C PHE A 158 4.67 -3.57 -3.16
N GLN A 159 3.57 -2.88 -3.44
CA GLN A 159 3.36 -1.50 -3.00
C GLN A 159 1.93 -1.36 -2.46
N ARG A 160 1.80 -0.81 -1.24
CA ARG A 160 0.46 -0.53 -0.70
C ARG A 160 -0.19 0.61 -1.49
N ILE A 161 -1.50 0.53 -1.71
CA ILE A 161 -2.24 1.49 -2.56
C ILE A 161 -2.16 2.94 -2.07
N ASP A 162 -1.84 3.17 -0.81
CA ASP A 162 -1.67 4.48 -0.16
C ASP A 162 -0.20 4.82 0.15
N ALA A 163 0.76 4.10 -0.45
CA ALA A 163 2.19 4.37 -0.24
C ALA A 163 2.69 5.56 -1.07
N ASP A 164 2.11 5.81 -2.22
CA ASP A 164 2.34 6.98 -3.07
C ASP A 164 1.18 7.13 -4.05
N VAL A 165 1.04 8.31 -4.64
CA VAL A 165 0.08 8.52 -5.73
C VAL A 165 0.65 7.96 -7.02
N HIS A 166 0.06 6.84 -7.48
CA HIS A 166 0.48 6.21 -8.72
C HIS A 166 0.24 7.15 -9.91
N GLU A 167 1.13 7.12 -10.90
CA GLU A 167 1.04 7.99 -12.08
C GLU A 167 -0.29 7.84 -12.82
N SER A 168 -0.91 6.65 -12.81
CA SER A 168 -2.23 6.43 -13.41
C SER A 168 -3.36 7.25 -12.78
N LEU A 169 -3.19 7.68 -11.52
CA LEU A 169 -4.15 8.49 -10.76
C LEU A 169 -3.94 9.99 -10.98
N LYS A 170 -2.81 10.39 -11.57
CA LYS A 170 -2.48 11.79 -11.85
C LYS A 170 -3.00 12.20 -13.22
N ALA A 171 -3.42 13.45 -13.33
CA ALA A 171 -3.66 14.12 -14.59
C ALA A 171 -2.40 14.87 -15.02
N GLU A 172 -2.20 15.00 -16.31
CA GLU A 172 -1.06 15.75 -16.86
C GLU A 172 -1.23 17.26 -16.62
N VAL A 173 -0.15 17.93 -16.24
CA VAL A 173 -0.08 19.39 -16.17
C VAL A 173 0.48 19.89 -17.49
N ALA A 174 -0.29 20.74 -18.19
CA ALA A 174 0.16 21.34 -19.44
C ALA A 174 1.44 22.16 -19.23
N GLU A 175 2.35 22.14 -20.21
CA GLU A 175 3.62 22.86 -20.13
C GLU A 175 3.43 24.36 -19.79
N GLU A 176 2.38 24.97 -20.33
CA GLU A 176 2.05 26.37 -20.13
C GLU A 176 1.60 26.69 -18.69
N GLU A 177 1.10 25.69 -17.96
CA GLU A 177 0.60 25.81 -16.59
C GLU A 177 1.65 25.48 -15.54
N LYS A 178 2.78 24.84 -15.90
CA LYS A 178 3.77 24.34 -14.94
C LYS A 178 4.32 25.40 -14.01
N GLU A 179 4.60 26.60 -14.50
CA GLU A 179 5.16 27.68 -13.68
C GLU A 179 4.15 28.19 -12.64
N THR A 180 2.89 28.34 -13.05
CA THR A 180 1.79 28.75 -12.14
C THR A 180 1.48 27.66 -11.14
N PHE A 181 1.46 26.41 -11.60
CA PHE A 181 1.27 25.24 -10.75
C PHE A 181 2.33 25.17 -9.66
N GLN A 182 3.62 25.33 -10.02
CA GLN A 182 4.72 25.29 -9.04
C GLN A 182 4.61 26.43 -8.01
N LYS A 183 4.28 27.65 -8.42
CA LYS A 183 4.07 28.77 -7.50
C LYS A 183 2.92 28.53 -6.53
N ASN A 184 1.84 27.91 -7.01
CA ASN A 184 0.71 27.54 -6.17
C ASN A 184 1.09 26.43 -5.19
N ALA A 185 1.85 25.43 -5.63
CA ALA A 185 2.36 24.35 -4.79
C ALA A 185 3.25 24.86 -3.65
N ASP A 186 4.17 25.76 -3.96
CA ASP A 186 5.05 26.37 -2.96
C ASP A 186 4.22 27.16 -1.92
N SER A 187 3.26 27.94 -2.40
CA SER A 187 2.36 28.72 -1.54
C SER A 187 1.50 27.83 -0.63
N LEU A 188 0.92 26.76 -1.16
CA LEU A 188 0.14 25.80 -0.37
C LEU A 188 1.01 25.13 0.70
N THR A 189 2.24 24.75 0.35
CA THR A 189 3.20 24.16 1.29
C THR A 189 3.46 25.10 2.47
N GLU A 190 3.73 26.37 2.20
CA GLU A 190 3.95 27.37 3.24
C GLU A 190 2.71 27.58 4.14
N ILE A 191 1.52 27.69 3.53
CA ILE A 191 0.26 27.87 4.26
C ILE A 191 0.00 26.69 5.17
N PHE A 192 0.07 25.45 4.66
CA PHE A 192 -0.20 24.26 5.46
C PHE A 192 0.82 24.08 6.58
N ARG A 193 2.12 24.30 6.33
CA ARG A 193 3.16 24.27 7.37
C ARG A 193 2.92 25.26 8.48
N LYS A 194 2.54 26.49 8.13
CA LYS A 194 2.21 27.57 9.08
C LYS A 194 0.97 27.21 9.91
N VAL A 195 -0.12 26.82 9.25
CA VAL A 195 -1.42 26.53 9.90
C VAL A 195 -1.33 25.32 10.83
N LEU A 196 -0.58 24.29 10.44
CA LEU A 196 -0.41 23.07 11.22
C LEU A 196 0.76 23.15 12.21
N ASN A 197 1.48 24.28 12.22
CA ASN A 197 2.66 24.50 13.06
C ASN A 197 3.68 23.34 12.91
N ASN A 198 3.89 22.87 11.69
CA ASN A 198 4.78 21.78 11.34
C ASN A 198 5.66 22.14 10.13
N GLU A 199 6.83 22.70 10.39
CA GLU A 199 7.80 23.11 9.36
C GLU A 199 8.36 21.93 8.54
N LYS A 200 8.33 20.73 9.10
CA LYS A 200 8.83 19.51 8.45
C LYS A 200 7.77 18.76 7.67
N LEU A 201 6.53 19.25 7.64
CA LEU A 201 5.46 18.59 6.90
C LEU A 201 5.84 18.50 5.42
N ASP A 202 5.85 17.29 4.90
CA ASP A 202 6.00 17.05 3.46
C ASP A 202 4.65 17.26 2.79
N VAL A 203 4.54 18.28 1.96
CA VAL A 203 3.32 18.63 1.21
C VAL A 203 3.64 18.52 -0.28
N LYS A 204 2.90 17.68 -0.97
CA LYS A 204 2.96 17.54 -2.42
C LYS A 204 1.64 18.01 -3.02
N VAL A 205 1.70 18.78 -4.07
CA VAL A 205 0.52 19.21 -4.83
C VAL A 205 0.51 18.45 -6.13
N GLU A 206 -0.57 17.74 -6.39
CA GLU A 206 -0.74 16.91 -7.58
C GLU A 206 -2.07 17.26 -8.25
N LYS A 207 -2.15 17.06 -9.55
CA LYS A 207 -3.42 17.12 -10.28
C LYS A 207 -3.97 15.71 -10.33
N LEU A 208 -5.06 15.45 -9.61
CA LEU A 208 -5.67 14.11 -9.57
C LEU A 208 -6.81 14.01 -10.59
N LYS A 209 -6.99 12.82 -11.17
CA LYS A 209 -8.09 12.54 -12.09
C LYS A 209 -9.45 12.54 -11.40
N ASP A 210 -9.50 12.14 -10.13
CA ASP A 210 -10.71 12.24 -9.31
C ASP A 210 -10.80 13.62 -8.65
N GLU A 211 -11.69 14.44 -9.16
CA GLU A 211 -11.93 15.81 -8.67
C GLU A 211 -12.61 15.85 -7.29
N ASN A 212 -13.19 14.74 -6.82
CA ASN A 212 -13.85 14.70 -5.52
C ASN A 212 -12.85 14.58 -4.35
N ILE A 213 -11.60 14.22 -4.63
CA ILE A 213 -10.57 14.06 -3.62
C ILE A 213 -9.82 15.37 -3.46
N ALA A 214 -9.98 16.00 -2.29
CA ALA A 214 -9.28 17.24 -1.96
C ALA A 214 -7.87 17.01 -1.44
N SER A 215 -7.69 15.99 -0.62
CA SER A 215 -6.42 15.69 0.07
C SER A 215 -6.29 14.20 0.40
N MET A 216 -5.06 13.72 0.46
CA MET A 216 -4.70 12.35 0.84
C MET A 216 -3.45 12.37 1.71
N ALA A 217 -3.30 11.38 2.60
CA ALA A 217 -2.06 11.12 3.32
C ALA A 217 -1.39 9.88 2.75
N VAL A 218 -0.14 9.98 2.34
CA VAL A 218 0.64 8.84 1.85
C VAL A 218 1.88 8.65 2.73
N LEU A 219 2.24 7.39 2.95
CA LEU A 219 3.44 7.02 3.70
C LEU A 219 4.27 6.10 2.83
N SER A 220 5.55 6.43 2.61
CA SER A 220 6.41 5.61 1.75
C SER A 220 6.40 4.15 2.21
N GLU A 221 6.49 3.22 1.26
CA GLU A 221 6.46 1.78 1.55
C GLU A 221 7.55 1.38 2.55
N GLU A 222 8.74 1.97 2.45
CA GLU A 222 9.85 1.71 3.36
C GLU A 222 9.57 2.16 4.79
N SER A 223 9.04 3.38 4.95
CA SER A 223 8.68 3.93 6.26
C SER A 223 7.60 3.06 6.93
N ARG A 224 6.65 2.61 6.16
CA ARG A 224 5.56 1.79 6.65
C ARG A 224 6.02 0.38 7.04
N ARG A 225 6.85 -0.27 6.24
CA ARG A 225 7.44 -1.58 6.59
C ARG A 225 8.29 -1.46 7.85
N MET A 226 8.99 -0.35 8.04
CA MET A 226 9.72 -0.06 9.26
C MET A 226 8.79 0.09 10.47
N GLU A 227 7.67 0.82 10.35
CA GLU A 227 6.66 0.92 11.41
C GLU A 227 6.07 -0.45 11.79
N GLU A 228 5.71 -1.27 10.81
CA GLU A 228 5.17 -2.61 11.04
C GLU A 228 6.19 -3.52 11.74
N MET A 229 7.44 -3.45 11.32
CA MET A 229 8.54 -4.17 11.97
C MET A 229 8.72 -3.72 13.42
N MET A 230 8.71 -2.41 13.71
CA MET A 230 8.80 -1.89 15.07
C MET A 230 7.62 -2.33 15.93
N LYS A 231 6.39 -2.31 15.40
CA LYS A 231 5.20 -2.83 16.11
C LYS A 231 5.37 -4.32 16.46
N MET A 232 5.91 -5.12 15.55
CA MET A 232 6.13 -6.55 15.75
C MET A 232 7.16 -6.84 16.85
N TYR A 233 8.17 -5.96 17.01
CA TYR A 233 9.19 -6.06 18.09
C TYR A 233 8.77 -5.41 19.42
N GLY A 234 7.50 -4.99 19.55
CA GLY A 234 6.98 -4.37 20.78
C GLY A 234 7.44 -2.91 21.01
N MET A 235 8.03 -2.29 20.00
CA MET A 235 8.50 -0.91 20.01
C MET A 235 7.46 0.09 19.47
N GLY A 236 6.21 -0.35 19.26
CA GLY A 236 5.13 0.43 18.65
C GLY A 236 4.63 1.65 19.43
N GLY A 237 5.23 1.96 20.58
CA GLY A 237 4.94 3.18 21.36
C GLY A 237 6.02 4.26 21.29
N MET A 238 7.12 4.02 20.57
CA MET A 238 8.11 5.07 20.30
C MET A 238 7.62 5.96 19.18
N ASP A 239 7.74 7.27 19.35
CA ASP A 239 7.40 8.27 18.35
C ASP A 239 8.18 7.99 17.05
N THR A 240 7.49 7.43 16.06
CA THR A 240 8.05 7.06 14.77
C THR A 240 8.57 8.28 13.97
N GLY A 241 8.17 9.50 14.36
CA GLY A 241 8.71 10.74 13.82
C GLY A 241 10.23 10.90 13.97
N MET A 242 10.85 10.15 14.88
CA MET A 242 12.30 10.18 15.10
C MET A 242 13.08 9.28 14.12
N PHE A 243 12.41 8.34 13.43
CA PHE A 243 13.01 7.35 12.52
C PHE A 243 12.47 7.39 11.08
N GLY A 244 11.83 8.50 10.67
CA GLY A 244 11.62 8.78 9.26
C GLY A 244 10.25 8.46 8.67
N GLY A 245 9.20 8.40 9.47
CA GLY A 245 7.86 8.04 8.99
C GLY A 245 6.80 9.14 9.11
N GLN A 246 7.08 10.38 8.69
CA GLN A 246 5.98 11.35 8.52
C GLN A 246 5.26 11.05 7.19
N ALA A 247 3.92 10.95 7.26
CA ALA A 247 3.11 10.87 6.06
C ALA A 247 3.21 12.18 5.28
N SER A 248 3.37 12.08 3.97
CA SER A 248 3.26 13.21 3.05
C SER A 248 1.79 13.57 2.85
N LEU A 249 1.47 14.84 2.89
CA LEU A 249 0.15 15.36 2.55
C LEU A 249 0.10 15.64 1.05
N ILE A 250 -0.77 14.94 0.33
CA ILE A 250 -1.06 15.23 -1.07
C ILE A 250 -2.28 16.14 -1.13
N LEU A 251 -2.20 17.22 -1.88
CA LEU A 251 -3.29 18.14 -2.15
C LEU A 251 -3.65 18.10 -3.64
N ASN A 252 -4.93 17.95 -3.96
CA ASN A 252 -5.41 18.00 -5.33
C ASN A 252 -5.58 19.43 -5.80
N ALA A 253 -4.72 19.87 -6.73
CA ALA A 253 -4.73 21.24 -7.25
C ALA A 253 -6.06 21.67 -7.88
N ASP A 254 -6.80 20.73 -8.47
CA ASP A 254 -8.06 21.01 -9.17
C ASP A 254 -9.28 21.03 -8.22
N HIS A 255 -9.12 20.60 -6.97
CA HIS A 255 -10.21 20.58 -6.01
C HIS A 255 -10.59 21.99 -5.53
N PRO A 256 -11.89 22.39 -5.53
CA PRO A 256 -12.33 23.76 -5.18
C PRO A 256 -11.85 24.24 -3.81
N LEU A 257 -11.78 23.39 -2.79
CA LEU A 257 -11.28 23.77 -1.47
C LEU A 257 -9.78 24.09 -1.48
N VAL A 258 -8.98 23.40 -2.30
CA VAL A 258 -7.54 23.67 -2.43
C VAL A 258 -7.32 24.96 -3.20
N GLN A 259 -8.08 25.18 -4.28
CA GLN A 259 -8.06 26.44 -5.02
C GLN A 259 -8.47 27.63 -4.14
N TYR A 260 -9.52 27.48 -3.31
CA TYR A 260 -9.91 28.51 -2.35
C TYR A 260 -8.76 28.91 -1.42
N VAL A 261 -7.98 27.95 -0.92
CA VAL A 261 -6.82 28.24 -0.06
C VAL A 261 -5.76 29.04 -0.80
N VAL A 262 -5.50 28.75 -2.07
CA VAL A 262 -4.54 29.49 -2.91
C VAL A 262 -4.99 30.92 -3.15
N GLU A 263 -6.28 31.12 -3.44
CA GLU A 263 -6.86 32.42 -3.78
C GLU A 263 -7.05 33.33 -2.54
N ASN A 264 -7.28 32.74 -1.37
CA ASN A 264 -7.63 33.45 -0.14
C ASN A 264 -6.61 33.26 0.99
N LYS A 265 -5.32 33.36 0.70
CA LYS A 265 -4.20 32.97 1.60
C LYS A 265 -4.32 33.46 3.06
N GLU A 266 -4.90 34.62 3.29
CA GLU A 266 -5.14 35.25 4.61
C GLU A 266 -6.62 35.26 4.98
N GLY A 267 -7.46 34.50 4.30
CA GLY A 267 -8.90 34.41 4.51
C GLY A 267 -9.26 33.86 5.89
N GLU A 268 -10.32 34.35 6.48
CA GLU A 268 -10.80 33.98 7.83
C GLU A 268 -11.02 32.47 7.99
N ASN A 269 -11.40 31.76 6.91
CA ASN A 269 -11.70 30.33 6.95
C ASN A 269 -10.54 29.42 6.51
N VAL A 270 -9.41 29.98 6.06
CA VAL A 270 -8.28 29.20 5.52
C VAL A 270 -7.73 28.25 6.57
N GLU A 271 -7.56 28.71 7.81
CA GLU A 271 -7.08 27.86 8.91
C GLU A 271 -8.01 26.67 9.17
N LEU A 272 -9.33 26.90 9.18
CA LEU A 272 -10.33 25.84 9.38
C LEU A 272 -10.27 24.82 8.24
N ILE A 273 -10.20 25.27 6.99
CA ILE A 273 -10.16 24.41 5.80
C ILE A 273 -8.88 23.58 5.78
N CYS A 274 -7.70 24.19 5.98
CA CYS A 274 -6.43 23.47 5.97
C CYS A 274 -6.37 22.39 7.05
N LYS A 275 -6.80 22.69 8.28
CA LYS A 275 -6.86 21.70 9.38
C LYS A 275 -7.86 20.59 9.07
N GLN A 276 -9.01 20.93 8.44
CA GLN A 276 -10.01 19.94 8.07
C GLN A 276 -9.51 19.00 6.98
N LEU A 277 -8.89 19.54 5.93
CA LEU A 277 -8.31 18.76 4.84
C LEU A 277 -7.20 17.81 5.35
N TYR A 278 -6.35 18.30 6.24
CA TYR A 278 -5.29 17.50 6.86
C TYR A 278 -5.86 16.32 7.67
N ASP A 279 -6.84 16.57 8.54
CA ASP A 279 -7.41 15.51 9.37
C ASP A 279 -8.24 14.53 8.55
N LEU A 280 -8.94 14.97 7.48
CA LEU A 280 -9.63 14.09 6.55
C LEU A 280 -8.64 13.16 5.82
N ALA A 281 -7.51 13.72 5.37
CA ALA A 281 -6.45 12.93 4.74
C ALA A 281 -5.88 11.88 5.71
N LEU A 282 -5.64 12.26 6.98
CA LEU A 282 -5.15 11.34 7.99
C LEU A 282 -6.16 10.24 8.33
N LEU A 283 -7.46 10.56 8.43
CA LEU A 283 -8.52 9.58 8.73
C LEU A 283 -8.59 8.45 7.69
N ALA A 284 -8.35 8.77 6.42
CA ALA A 284 -8.27 7.78 5.36
C ALA A 284 -7.02 6.89 5.46
N HIS A 285 -5.98 7.34 6.19
CA HIS A 285 -4.71 6.63 6.33
C HIS A 285 -4.59 5.88 7.66
N LYS A 286 -4.96 6.52 8.79
CA LYS A 286 -4.89 5.96 10.14
C LYS A 286 -5.96 6.58 11.07
N PRO A 287 -6.35 5.89 12.15
CA PRO A 287 -7.21 6.50 13.17
C PRO A 287 -6.56 7.73 13.81
N LEU A 288 -7.34 8.78 14.03
CA LEU A 288 -6.91 9.93 14.82
C LEU A 288 -6.80 9.56 16.30
N SER A 289 -5.89 10.19 17.02
CA SER A 289 -5.85 10.10 18.48
C SER A 289 -7.14 10.69 19.10
N PRO A 290 -7.48 10.35 20.36
CA PRO A 290 -8.68 10.89 21.01
C PRO A 290 -8.73 12.42 21.04
N GLN A 291 -7.60 13.08 21.20
CA GLN A 291 -7.49 14.55 21.20
C GLN A 291 -7.71 15.12 19.80
N GLU A 292 -7.07 14.54 18.77
CA GLU A 292 -7.26 14.96 17.38
C GLU A 292 -8.70 14.73 16.92
N MET A 293 -9.31 13.60 17.29
CA MET A 293 -10.71 13.30 16.98
C MET A 293 -11.66 14.34 17.61
N THR A 294 -11.42 14.72 18.87
CA THR A 294 -12.22 15.74 19.55
C THR A 294 -12.11 17.10 18.83
N ALA A 295 -10.90 17.51 18.46
CA ALA A 295 -10.66 18.75 17.72
C ALA A 295 -11.30 18.70 16.32
N PHE A 296 -11.21 17.59 15.63
CA PHE A 296 -11.84 17.34 14.33
C PHE A 296 -13.36 17.50 14.39
N VAL A 297 -14.03 16.88 15.38
CA VAL A 297 -15.49 16.98 15.57
C VAL A 297 -15.91 18.40 15.88
N GLN A 298 -15.20 19.10 16.77
CA GLN A 298 -15.49 20.51 17.10
C GLN A 298 -15.37 21.41 15.88
N ARG A 299 -14.30 21.27 15.09
CA ARG A 299 -14.09 22.04 13.87
C ARG A 299 -15.14 21.72 12.81
N SER A 300 -15.49 20.44 12.62
CA SER A 300 -16.57 20.04 11.71
C SER A 300 -17.89 20.72 12.07
N ASN A 301 -18.23 20.81 13.36
CA ASN A 301 -19.41 21.55 13.81
C ASN A 301 -19.30 23.05 13.51
N GLN A 302 -18.11 23.67 13.69
CA GLN A 302 -17.90 25.08 13.33
C GLN A 302 -18.14 25.34 11.85
N ILE A 303 -17.60 24.46 10.98
CA ILE A 303 -17.78 24.57 9.53
C ILE A 303 -19.26 24.43 9.17
N MET A 304 -19.99 23.48 9.74
CA MET A 304 -21.43 23.33 9.50
C MET A 304 -22.22 24.55 9.95
N MET A 305 -21.83 25.21 11.05
CA MET A 305 -22.48 26.44 11.51
C MET A 305 -22.28 27.62 10.55
N LEU A 306 -21.21 27.67 9.75
CA LEU A 306 -21.04 28.68 8.72
C LEU A 306 -22.09 28.58 7.61
N LEU A 307 -22.60 27.38 7.36
CA LEU A 307 -23.65 27.12 6.35
C LEU A 307 -25.05 27.56 6.82
N THR A 308 -25.22 27.85 8.10
CA THR A 308 -26.51 28.26 8.68
C THR A 308 -26.67 29.77 8.84
N LYS A 309 -25.64 30.53 8.48
CA LYS A 309 -25.62 32.00 8.45
C LYS A 309 -25.84 32.50 7.03
#